data_26a5d2777e8a85331f6a4cb3d233525a
#
_entry.id   26a5d2777e8a85331f6a4cb3d233525a
#
_cell.length_a   1.000
_cell.length_b   1.000
_cell.length_c   1.000
_cell.angle_alpha   90.00
_cell.angle_beta   90.00
_cell.angle_gamma   90.00
#
_symmetry.space_group_name_H-M   'P 1'
#
loop_
_entity.id
_entity.type
_entity.pdbx_description
1 polymer ?
#
loop_
_entity_poly.entity_id
_entity_poly.type
_entity_poly.pdbx_seq_one_letter_code
_entity_poly.pdbx_strand_id
1 'polypeptide(L)'
;MQQKITPNVWFDGTAKEAVEFYTSVFTNSAVISTAYYPREGLPDFQRGFEGKELSIDFELNGYRFTAINAGPEFSVNASISFMVNFDPSRDDMAERHLVELWSQLVEGGEVLMSLDTYPYSKRYGWVKDRYGVTWQLMLTDPAGEPRPFIIPALLFAGPNTNRAEEAMLYYQSIFRGTKQGVISRYPEPTGPAEKGSIMFADFMLEGQWFAVMDSGVDQNVPFSEAVSLSIACKDQAEIDAYWEELSTVPEAEQCGWCKDKFGVSWQVVPENIEELMSKPDAYTKLLNMKKLVIADF
;
A
#
# COMPACT_ATOMS: atom_id res chain seq x y z
N MET A 1 -15.00 -2.98 -11.22
CA MET A 1 -13.75 -2.91 -12.00
C MET A 1 -12.72 -3.70 -11.25
N GLN A 2 -11.84 -4.42 -11.94
CA GLN A 2 -10.74 -5.15 -11.30
C GLN A 2 -9.74 -4.12 -10.74
N GLN A 3 -9.25 -4.35 -9.51
CA GLN A 3 -8.25 -3.49 -8.89
C GLN A 3 -6.92 -3.66 -9.65
N LYS A 4 -6.43 -2.57 -10.26
CA LYS A 4 -5.21 -2.57 -11.09
C LYS A 4 -3.94 -2.43 -10.26
N ILE A 5 -4.03 -1.66 -9.16
CA ILE A 5 -2.91 -1.40 -8.25
C ILE A 5 -3.24 -2.01 -6.90
N THR A 6 -2.43 -2.96 -6.44
CA THR A 6 -2.66 -3.70 -5.19
C THR A 6 -1.52 -3.42 -4.21
N PRO A 7 -1.80 -2.96 -2.98
CA PRO A 7 -0.79 -2.86 -1.94
C PRO A 7 -0.29 -4.24 -1.52
N ASN A 8 1.03 -4.35 -1.38
CA ASN A 8 1.70 -5.52 -0.84
C ASN A 8 2.40 -5.14 0.45
N VAL A 9 2.20 -5.91 1.50
CA VAL A 9 2.78 -5.68 2.82
C VAL A 9 3.74 -6.81 3.16
N TRP A 10 4.96 -6.45 3.52
CA TRP A 10 6.04 -7.37 3.88
C TRP A 10 5.97 -7.75 5.36
N PHE A 11 6.07 -9.05 5.66
CA PHE A 11 6.07 -9.60 7.00
C PHE A 11 7.27 -10.56 7.21
N ASP A 12 7.80 -10.57 8.41
CA ASP A 12 8.80 -11.52 8.87
C ASP A 12 8.13 -12.70 9.59
N GLY A 13 7.65 -13.68 8.80
CA GLY A 13 7.06 -14.91 9.32
C GLY A 13 5.63 -14.79 9.87
N THR A 14 5.05 -13.59 9.90
CA THR A 14 3.75 -13.32 10.55
C THR A 14 2.61 -13.01 9.56
N ALA A 15 2.83 -13.16 8.25
CA ALA A 15 1.84 -12.81 7.24
C ALA A 15 0.49 -13.51 7.46
N LYS A 16 0.49 -14.81 7.75
CA LYS A 16 -0.73 -15.57 8.00
C LYS A 16 -1.50 -15.06 9.20
N GLU A 17 -0.83 -14.87 10.33
CA GLU A 17 -1.43 -14.37 11.56
C GLU A 17 -2.02 -12.97 11.35
N ALA A 18 -1.29 -12.09 10.65
CA ALA A 18 -1.76 -10.75 10.31
C ALA A 18 -3.02 -10.79 9.44
N VAL A 19 -3.04 -11.61 8.39
CA VAL A 19 -4.20 -11.74 7.50
C VAL A 19 -5.41 -12.34 8.22
N GLU A 20 -5.22 -13.36 9.07
CA GLU A 20 -6.28 -13.93 9.91
C GLU A 20 -6.85 -12.87 10.85
N PHE A 21 -6.00 -12.05 11.46
CA PHE A 21 -6.44 -10.92 12.27
C PHE A 21 -7.24 -9.90 11.44
N TYR A 22 -6.71 -9.40 10.31
CA TYR A 22 -7.40 -8.40 9.50
C TYR A 22 -8.75 -8.91 9.00
N THR A 23 -8.81 -10.14 8.51
CA THR A 23 -10.07 -10.73 8.02
C THR A 23 -11.07 -10.99 9.14
N SER A 24 -10.63 -11.03 10.39
CA SER A 24 -11.53 -11.16 11.56
C SER A 24 -12.10 -9.82 12.04
N VAL A 25 -11.35 -8.71 11.85
CA VAL A 25 -11.74 -7.39 12.41
C VAL A 25 -12.38 -6.47 11.37
N PHE A 26 -12.04 -6.64 10.06
CA PHE A 26 -12.70 -5.92 8.99
C PHE A 26 -13.92 -6.69 8.48
N THR A 27 -15.04 -6.01 8.30
CA THR A 27 -16.26 -6.59 7.75
C THR A 27 -16.10 -6.91 6.26
N ASN A 28 -16.85 -7.90 5.76
CA ASN A 28 -16.85 -8.31 4.35
C ASN A 28 -15.44 -8.57 3.81
N SER A 29 -14.70 -9.40 4.53
CA SER A 29 -13.28 -9.68 4.28
C SER A 29 -13.04 -11.17 4.13
N ALA A 30 -12.07 -11.55 3.30
CA ALA A 30 -11.74 -12.95 3.04
C ALA A 30 -10.30 -13.12 2.55
N VAL A 31 -9.73 -14.30 2.81
CA VAL A 31 -8.55 -14.79 2.10
C VAL A 31 -8.99 -15.24 0.71
N ILE A 32 -8.26 -14.81 -0.34
CA ILE A 32 -8.54 -15.12 -1.74
C ILE A 32 -7.69 -16.32 -2.18
N SER A 33 -6.37 -16.22 -2.01
CA SER A 33 -5.42 -17.25 -2.40
C SER A 33 -4.19 -17.26 -1.49
N THR A 34 -3.44 -18.37 -1.51
CA THR A 34 -2.15 -18.49 -0.82
C THR A 34 -1.17 -19.18 -1.74
N ALA A 35 -0.05 -18.51 -2.01
CA ALA A 35 1.09 -19.09 -2.69
C ALA A 35 2.14 -19.56 -1.68
N TYR A 36 2.88 -20.61 -2.05
CA TYR A 36 3.88 -21.22 -1.18
C TYR A 36 5.25 -21.19 -1.81
N TYR A 37 6.28 -21.08 -1.01
CA TYR A 37 7.64 -21.31 -1.46
C TYR A 37 7.80 -22.73 -2.03
N PRO A 38 8.53 -22.90 -3.13
CA PRO A 38 8.89 -24.24 -3.63
C PRO A 38 9.54 -25.07 -2.52
N ARG A 39 9.31 -26.39 -2.56
CA ARG A 39 9.94 -27.33 -1.62
C ARG A 39 11.38 -27.69 -1.99
N GLU A 40 11.77 -27.40 -3.24
CA GLU A 40 13.08 -27.69 -3.79
C GLU A 40 13.53 -26.54 -4.69
N GLY A 41 14.85 -26.37 -4.87
CA GLY A 41 15.39 -25.37 -5.80
C GLY A 41 15.46 -23.95 -5.25
N LEU A 42 15.20 -23.73 -3.97
CA LEU A 42 15.37 -22.42 -3.34
C LEU A 42 16.85 -22.04 -3.22
N PRO A 43 17.21 -20.76 -3.42
CA PRO A 43 18.53 -20.25 -3.08
C PRO A 43 18.82 -20.40 -1.58
N ASP A 44 20.09 -20.42 -1.21
CA ASP A 44 20.52 -20.69 0.16
C ASP A 44 19.86 -19.76 1.21
N PHE A 45 19.69 -18.48 0.88
CA PHE A 45 19.06 -17.50 1.78
C PHE A 45 17.56 -17.72 1.99
N GLN A 46 16.91 -18.53 1.12
CA GLN A 46 15.49 -18.86 1.23
C GLN A 46 15.20 -20.28 1.72
N ARG A 47 16.22 -21.12 1.97
CA ARG A 47 16.02 -22.50 2.41
C ARG A 47 15.16 -22.64 3.68
N GLY A 48 15.19 -21.65 4.55
CA GLY A 48 14.35 -21.63 5.75
C GLY A 48 12.85 -21.46 5.49
N PHE A 49 12.45 -21.11 4.26
CA PHE A 49 11.06 -20.86 3.86
C PHE A 49 10.42 -22.04 3.08
N GLU A 50 11.15 -23.10 2.79
CA GLU A 50 10.66 -24.25 2.01
C GLU A 50 9.25 -24.70 2.42
N GLY A 51 8.30 -24.65 1.49
CA GLY A 51 6.91 -25.04 1.69
C GLY A 51 6.09 -24.16 2.65
N LYS A 52 6.62 -23.06 3.14
CA LYS A 52 5.88 -22.05 3.91
C LYS A 52 5.11 -21.12 2.99
N GLU A 53 4.17 -20.35 3.54
CA GLU A 53 3.45 -19.32 2.82
C GLU A 53 4.44 -18.27 2.28
N LEU A 54 4.41 -18.02 0.96
CA LEU A 54 5.18 -16.97 0.27
C LEU A 54 4.36 -15.69 0.26
N SER A 55 3.11 -15.79 -0.21
CA SER A 55 2.19 -14.66 -0.26
C SER A 55 0.76 -15.11 0.01
N ILE A 56 -0.03 -14.22 0.58
CA ILE A 56 -1.45 -14.43 0.84
C ILE A 56 -2.20 -13.24 0.27
N ASP A 57 -3.04 -13.48 -0.74
CA ASP A 57 -3.95 -12.49 -1.26
C ASP A 57 -5.24 -12.49 -0.44
N PHE A 58 -5.67 -11.32 -0.04
CA PHE A 58 -6.87 -11.14 0.76
C PHE A 58 -7.59 -9.85 0.40
N GLU A 59 -8.84 -9.75 0.80
CA GLU A 59 -9.62 -8.53 0.66
C GLU A 59 -10.20 -8.07 1.99
N LEU A 60 -10.23 -6.77 2.19
CA LEU A 60 -10.85 -6.08 3.32
C LEU A 60 -11.93 -5.15 2.76
N ASN A 61 -13.18 -5.46 3.02
CA ASN A 61 -14.34 -4.75 2.47
C ASN A 61 -14.27 -4.59 0.93
N GLY A 62 -13.83 -5.66 0.23
CA GLY A 62 -13.68 -5.67 -1.22
C GLY A 62 -12.45 -4.94 -1.77
N TYR A 63 -11.57 -4.41 -0.90
CA TYR A 63 -10.28 -3.84 -1.31
C TYR A 63 -9.18 -4.90 -1.14
N ARG A 64 -8.44 -5.18 -2.22
CA ARG A 64 -7.44 -6.24 -2.26
C ARG A 64 -6.10 -5.81 -1.72
N PHE A 65 -5.44 -6.75 -1.05
CA PHE A 65 -4.08 -6.68 -0.53
C PHE A 65 -3.36 -7.98 -0.79
N THR A 66 -2.03 -7.91 -0.78
CA THR A 66 -1.15 -9.09 -0.72
C THR A 66 -0.25 -8.98 0.51
N ALA A 67 -0.26 -9.98 1.37
CA ALA A 67 0.74 -10.13 2.44
C ALA A 67 1.90 -10.98 1.92
N ILE A 68 3.13 -10.48 1.98
CA ILE A 68 4.35 -11.19 1.56
C ILE A 68 5.10 -11.62 2.81
N ASN A 69 5.48 -12.90 2.86
CA ASN A 69 6.19 -13.49 3.99
C ASN A 69 7.63 -13.82 3.58
N ALA A 70 8.55 -12.86 3.75
CA ALA A 70 9.86 -12.94 3.10
C ALA A 70 11.08 -12.60 3.99
N GLY A 71 10.89 -12.50 5.32
CA GLY A 71 11.99 -12.32 6.28
C GLY A 71 12.16 -10.91 6.84
N PRO A 72 13.22 -10.66 7.62
CA PRO A 72 13.38 -9.45 8.42
C PRO A 72 14.03 -8.26 7.69
N GLU A 73 14.23 -8.35 6.36
CA GLU A 73 14.98 -7.36 5.60
C GLU A 73 14.32 -5.98 5.62
N PHE A 74 12.97 -5.95 5.63
CA PHE A 74 12.22 -4.71 5.63
C PHE A 74 11.19 -4.68 6.76
N SER A 75 11.01 -3.50 7.35
CA SER A 75 10.02 -3.28 8.40
C SER A 75 9.02 -2.21 7.98
N VAL A 76 7.73 -2.49 8.14
CA VAL A 76 6.64 -1.54 7.84
C VAL A 76 6.77 -0.30 8.71
N ASN A 77 6.55 0.85 8.11
CA ASN A 77 6.56 2.15 8.77
C ASN A 77 5.39 3.03 8.29
N ALA A 78 5.29 4.25 8.80
CA ALA A 78 4.18 5.15 8.51
C ALA A 78 4.27 5.88 7.15
N SER A 79 5.26 5.59 6.30
CA SER A 79 5.37 6.23 4.98
C SER A 79 4.23 5.87 4.04
N ILE A 80 3.70 4.64 4.15
CA ILE A 80 2.47 4.23 3.49
C ILE A 80 1.52 3.69 4.55
N SER A 81 0.35 4.30 4.67
CA SER A 81 -0.74 3.91 5.55
C SER A 81 -2.01 3.66 4.75
N PHE A 82 -3.01 3.09 5.40
CA PHE A 82 -4.31 2.85 4.78
C PHE A 82 -5.38 3.67 5.49
N MET A 83 -5.98 4.63 4.77
CA MET A 83 -7.12 5.39 5.29
C MET A 83 -8.37 4.53 5.19
N VAL A 84 -9.11 4.42 6.30
CA VAL A 84 -10.37 3.70 6.41
C VAL A 84 -11.49 4.72 6.61
N ASN A 85 -12.34 4.87 5.62
CA ASN A 85 -13.37 5.89 5.53
C ASN A 85 -14.70 5.34 6.01
N PHE A 86 -15.21 5.85 7.11
CA PHE A 86 -16.54 5.55 7.64
C PHE A 86 -17.49 6.67 7.23
N ASP A 87 -18.44 6.35 6.37
CA ASP A 87 -19.34 7.34 5.74
C ASP A 87 -20.75 7.29 6.37
N PRO A 88 -21.12 8.30 7.18
CA PRO A 88 -22.44 8.34 7.80
C PRO A 88 -23.62 8.47 6.80
N SER A 89 -23.35 8.83 5.55
CA SER A 89 -24.40 8.86 4.51
C SER A 89 -24.78 7.48 3.98
N ARG A 90 -23.93 6.47 4.27
CA ARG A 90 -24.08 5.08 3.81
C ARG A 90 -24.26 4.08 4.94
N ASP A 91 -23.86 4.46 6.15
CA ASP A 91 -23.92 3.64 7.34
C ASP A 91 -24.31 4.50 8.56
N ASP A 92 -25.55 4.36 9.03
CA ASP A 92 -26.06 5.10 10.19
C ASP A 92 -25.25 4.78 11.48
N MET A 93 -24.47 3.71 11.49
CA MET A 93 -23.62 3.28 12.60
C MET A 93 -22.12 3.58 12.35
N ALA A 94 -21.79 4.36 11.33
CA ALA A 94 -20.40 4.61 10.88
C ALA A 94 -19.44 4.97 12.02
N GLU A 95 -19.82 5.90 12.90
CA GLU A 95 -18.98 6.28 14.04
C GLU A 95 -18.77 5.13 15.04
N ARG A 96 -19.78 4.33 15.29
CA ARG A 96 -19.67 3.15 16.17
C ARG A 96 -18.73 2.11 15.55
N HIS A 97 -18.90 1.77 14.28
CA HIS A 97 -18.05 0.81 13.58
C HIS A 97 -16.59 1.29 13.53
N LEU A 98 -16.37 2.60 13.38
CA LEU A 98 -15.04 3.20 13.46
C LEU A 98 -14.41 2.97 14.85
N VAL A 99 -15.15 3.23 15.93
CA VAL A 99 -14.65 3.04 17.30
C VAL A 99 -14.39 1.56 17.62
N GLU A 100 -15.25 0.65 17.12
CA GLU A 100 -15.08 -0.78 17.28
C GLU A 100 -13.80 -1.27 16.56
N LEU A 101 -13.58 -0.88 15.30
CA LEU A 101 -12.35 -1.22 14.57
C LEU A 101 -11.11 -0.60 15.23
N TRP A 102 -11.18 0.67 15.62
CA TRP A 102 -10.10 1.34 16.33
C TRP A 102 -9.65 0.56 17.56
N SER A 103 -10.60 0.12 18.40
CA SER A 103 -10.30 -0.61 19.64
C SER A 103 -9.53 -1.90 19.39
N GLN A 104 -9.78 -2.57 18.25
CA GLN A 104 -9.12 -3.81 17.87
C GLN A 104 -7.73 -3.57 17.29
N LEU A 105 -7.56 -2.51 16.48
CA LEU A 105 -6.27 -2.17 15.87
C LEU A 105 -5.26 -1.62 16.89
N VAL A 106 -5.72 -0.93 17.92
CA VAL A 106 -4.87 -0.38 19.00
C VAL A 106 -4.33 -1.48 19.91
N GLU A 107 -5.01 -2.62 20.01
CA GLU A 107 -4.60 -3.71 20.91
C GLU A 107 -3.24 -4.29 20.49
N GLY A 108 -2.22 -4.07 21.32
CA GLY A 108 -0.83 -4.46 21.05
C GLY A 108 -0.11 -3.57 20.03
N GLY A 109 -0.76 -2.48 19.59
CA GLY A 109 -0.25 -1.49 18.65
C GLY A 109 0.25 -0.22 19.33
N GLU A 110 0.50 0.81 18.52
CA GLU A 110 0.97 2.14 18.94
C GLU A 110 0.06 3.22 18.37
N VAL A 111 -0.45 4.12 19.21
CA VAL A 111 -1.26 5.25 18.77
C VAL A 111 -0.34 6.35 18.24
N LEU A 112 -0.42 6.65 16.94
CA LEU A 112 0.34 7.72 16.28
C LEU A 112 -0.38 9.06 16.38
N MET A 113 -1.74 9.06 16.24
CA MET A 113 -2.61 10.19 16.53
C MET A 113 -3.86 9.67 17.26
N SER A 114 -4.20 10.27 18.38
CA SER A 114 -5.34 9.83 19.19
C SER A 114 -6.65 9.89 18.41
N LEU A 115 -7.56 8.96 18.70
CA LEU A 115 -8.90 9.01 18.13
C LEU A 115 -9.68 10.16 18.77
N ASP A 116 -9.79 11.28 18.07
CA ASP A 116 -10.38 12.52 18.58
C ASP A 116 -11.04 13.33 17.45
N THR A 117 -11.54 14.52 17.80
CA THR A 117 -12.06 15.51 16.85
C THR A 117 -10.93 16.37 16.31
N TYR A 118 -10.84 16.49 15.00
CA TYR A 118 -9.87 17.33 14.30
C TYR A 118 -10.60 18.31 13.37
N PRO A 119 -9.96 19.40 12.91
CA PRO A 119 -10.62 20.39 12.04
C PRO A 119 -11.22 19.80 10.75
N TYR A 120 -10.72 18.66 10.29
CA TYR A 120 -11.12 17.99 9.05
C TYR A 120 -12.01 16.75 9.25
N SER A 121 -12.22 16.31 10.50
CA SER A 121 -13.09 15.16 10.80
C SER A 121 -13.56 15.21 12.24
N LYS A 122 -14.83 14.87 12.48
CA LYS A 122 -15.40 14.75 13.83
C LYS A 122 -14.82 13.58 14.63
N ARG A 123 -14.25 12.60 13.92
CA ARG A 123 -13.59 11.43 14.51
C ARG A 123 -12.50 10.96 13.57
N TYR A 124 -11.26 11.14 13.97
CA TYR A 124 -10.08 10.69 13.23
C TYR A 124 -9.05 10.15 14.23
N GLY A 125 -8.31 9.13 13.82
CA GLY A 125 -7.18 8.59 14.55
C GLY A 125 -6.20 7.87 13.62
N TRP A 126 -4.94 7.80 14.02
CA TRP A 126 -3.88 7.10 13.30
C TRP A 126 -3.20 6.13 14.25
N VAL A 127 -3.14 4.86 13.87
CA VAL A 127 -2.60 3.77 14.67
C VAL A 127 -1.63 2.93 13.83
N LYS A 128 -0.56 2.47 14.46
CA LYS A 128 0.26 1.37 13.99
C LYS A 128 -0.19 0.12 14.75
N ASP A 129 -0.68 -0.88 14.05
CA ASP A 129 -1.14 -2.13 14.67
C ASP A 129 0.02 -3.01 15.16
N ARG A 130 -0.30 -4.13 15.79
CA ARG A 130 0.68 -5.07 16.35
C ARG A 130 1.60 -5.72 15.31
N TYR A 131 1.24 -5.66 14.03
CA TYR A 131 2.04 -6.17 12.91
C TYR A 131 2.84 -5.07 12.20
N GLY A 132 2.73 -3.82 12.67
CA GLY A 132 3.45 -2.67 12.13
C GLY A 132 2.72 -1.92 11.01
N VAL A 133 1.59 -2.42 10.53
CA VAL A 133 0.79 -1.74 9.50
C VAL A 133 0.10 -0.52 10.11
N THR A 134 0.06 0.57 9.35
CA THR A 134 -0.50 1.82 9.84
C THR A 134 -1.85 2.14 9.18
N TRP A 135 -2.83 2.47 10.02
CA TRP A 135 -4.21 2.70 9.66
C TRP A 135 -4.67 4.09 10.11
N GLN A 136 -5.30 4.84 9.20
CA GLN A 136 -5.91 6.11 9.49
C GLN A 136 -7.44 5.94 9.43
N LEU A 137 -8.13 5.96 10.57
CA LEU A 137 -9.57 5.82 10.61
C LEU A 137 -10.21 7.20 10.60
N MET A 138 -11.16 7.43 9.71
CA MET A 138 -11.79 8.73 9.53
C MET A 138 -13.31 8.60 9.39
N LEU A 139 -14.04 9.35 10.20
CA LEU A 139 -15.46 9.61 9.96
C LEU A 139 -15.58 10.71 8.91
N THR A 140 -16.09 10.36 7.73
CA THR A 140 -16.16 11.29 6.60
C THR A 140 -17.32 12.29 6.76
N ASP A 141 -17.26 13.39 6.03
CA ASP A 141 -18.39 14.32 5.93
C ASP A 141 -19.50 13.70 5.07
N PRO A 142 -20.72 13.48 5.62
CA PRO A 142 -21.82 12.90 4.85
C PRO A 142 -22.30 13.79 3.69
N ALA A 143 -21.93 15.07 3.68
CA ALA A 143 -22.22 15.97 2.56
C ALA A 143 -21.10 16.01 1.51
N GLY A 144 -19.95 15.37 1.80
CA GLY A 144 -18.80 15.30 0.90
C GLY A 144 -18.98 14.33 -0.26
N GLU A 145 -18.06 14.39 -1.23
CA GLU A 145 -18.01 13.38 -2.29
C GLU A 145 -17.59 12.04 -1.68
N PRO A 146 -18.37 10.96 -1.84
CA PRO A 146 -18.03 9.66 -1.26
C PRO A 146 -16.68 9.11 -1.73
N ARG A 147 -15.95 8.49 -0.81
CA ARG A 147 -14.70 7.78 -1.09
C ARG A 147 -14.88 6.26 -0.86
N PRO A 148 -14.01 5.43 -1.46
CA PRO A 148 -13.93 4.02 -1.10
C PRO A 148 -13.63 3.84 0.39
N PHE A 149 -14.00 2.69 0.92
CA PHE A 149 -13.77 2.36 2.32
C PHE A 149 -12.28 2.38 2.68
N ILE A 150 -11.40 1.88 1.80
CA ILE A 150 -9.94 1.90 2.00
C ILE A 150 -9.26 2.68 0.86
N ILE A 151 -8.32 3.56 1.23
CA ILE A 151 -7.48 4.34 0.33
C ILE A 151 -6.03 4.28 0.83
N PRO A 152 -5.04 3.84 0.02
CA PRO A 152 -3.63 3.98 0.34
C PRO A 152 -3.24 5.46 0.44
N ALA A 153 -2.47 5.80 1.47
CA ALA A 153 -2.00 7.16 1.73
C ALA A 153 -0.47 7.18 1.88
N LEU A 154 0.18 7.99 1.07
CA LEU A 154 1.63 8.14 1.03
C LEU A 154 2.02 9.39 1.80
N LEU A 155 2.89 9.25 2.81
CA LEU A 155 3.43 10.33 3.61
C LEU A 155 4.85 10.68 3.16
N PHE A 156 5.02 11.86 2.63
CA PHE A 156 6.31 12.42 2.23
C PHE A 156 6.97 13.08 3.44
N ALA A 157 7.99 12.41 4.00
CA ALA A 157 8.68 12.83 5.21
C ALA A 157 10.21 12.82 5.02
N GLY A 158 10.95 13.41 5.96
CA GLY A 158 12.41 13.51 5.90
C GLY A 158 12.87 14.20 4.60
N PRO A 159 13.77 13.58 3.82
CA PRO A 159 14.28 14.20 2.58
C PRO A 159 13.22 14.33 1.47
N ASN A 160 12.08 13.65 1.61
CA ASN A 160 10.97 13.76 0.66
C ASN A 160 9.89 14.78 1.07
N THR A 161 9.99 15.43 2.23
CA THR A 161 9.03 16.45 2.65
C THR A 161 8.94 17.57 1.61
N ASN A 162 7.74 18.10 1.38
CA ASN A 162 7.39 19.11 0.38
C ASN A 162 7.40 18.58 -1.09
N ARG A 163 7.43 17.27 -1.29
CA ARG A 163 7.38 16.66 -2.62
C ARG A 163 6.08 15.91 -2.94
N ALA A 164 5.09 15.95 -2.04
CA ALA A 164 3.83 15.24 -2.25
C ALA A 164 3.09 15.72 -3.50
N GLU A 165 3.09 17.01 -3.81
CA GLU A 165 2.48 17.55 -5.03
C GLU A 165 3.24 17.12 -6.30
N GLU A 166 4.57 17.16 -6.28
CA GLU A 166 5.40 16.66 -7.38
C GLU A 166 5.09 15.19 -7.67
N ALA A 167 4.97 14.37 -6.61
CA ALA A 167 4.68 12.95 -6.74
C ALA A 167 3.27 12.71 -7.29
N MET A 168 2.26 13.40 -6.76
CA MET A 168 0.89 13.31 -7.25
C MET A 168 0.80 13.61 -8.76
N LEU A 169 1.40 14.71 -9.20
CA LEU A 169 1.41 15.10 -10.62
C LEU A 169 2.19 14.10 -11.49
N TYR A 170 3.31 13.58 -10.98
CA TYR A 170 4.09 12.55 -11.65
C TYR A 170 3.29 11.27 -11.85
N TYR A 171 2.63 10.74 -10.80
CA TYR A 171 1.81 9.54 -10.94
C TYR A 171 0.62 9.78 -11.88
N GLN A 172 -0.03 10.94 -11.82
CA GLN A 172 -1.13 11.27 -12.74
C GLN A 172 -0.65 11.36 -14.20
N SER A 173 0.63 11.64 -14.46
CA SER A 173 1.18 11.64 -15.83
C SER A 173 1.46 10.24 -16.39
N ILE A 174 1.71 9.25 -15.50
CA ILE A 174 2.06 7.87 -15.87
C ILE A 174 0.80 6.99 -15.99
N PHE A 175 -0.09 7.09 -15.00
CA PHE A 175 -1.26 6.22 -14.91
C PHE A 175 -2.45 6.80 -15.68
N ARG A 176 -3.37 5.91 -16.09
CA ARG A 176 -4.62 6.28 -16.74
C ARG A 176 -5.76 6.45 -15.72
N GLY A 177 -6.95 6.87 -16.19
CA GLY A 177 -8.12 6.99 -15.33
C GLY A 177 -7.91 7.92 -14.15
N THR A 178 -7.12 8.97 -14.33
CA THR A 178 -6.77 9.93 -13.30
C THR A 178 -7.89 10.93 -13.05
N LYS A 179 -8.05 11.32 -11.80
CA LYS A 179 -8.97 12.39 -11.37
C LYS A 179 -8.34 13.11 -10.20
N GLN A 180 -8.36 14.42 -10.21
CA GLN A 180 -8.02 15.24 -9.06
C GLN A 180 -9.21 15.25 -8.08
N GLY A 181 -8.94 14.98 -6.82
CA GLY A 181 -9.90 15.10 -5.73
C GLY A 181 -9.66 16.37 -4.89
N VAL A 182 -9.70 16.22 -3.57
CA VAL A 182 -9.48 17.32 -2.62
C VAL A 182 -7.99 17.68 -2.57
N ILE A 183 -7.69 18.96 -2.44
CA ILE A 183 -6.35 19.46 -2.08
C ILE A 183 -6.49 20.40 -0.89
N SER A 184 -5.80 20.09 0.20
CA SER A 184 -5.63 20.95 1.37
C SER A 184 -4.15 21.26 1.54
N ARG A 185 -3.82 22.53 1.80
CA ARG A 185 -2.44 23.00 1.88
C ARG A 185 -2.14 23.57 3.26
N TYR A 186 -0.90 23.45 3.67
CA TYR A 186 -0.44 24.15 4.89
C TYR A 186 -0.58 25.66 4.71
N PRO A 187 -1.37 26.35 5.57
CA PRO A 187 -1.58 27.80 5.47
C PRO A 187 -0.34 28.60 5.93
N GLU A 188 0.50 27.97 6.74
CA GLU A 188 1.77 28.48 7.28
C GLU A 188 2.77 27.34 7.43
N PRO A 189 4.09 27.62 7.55
CA PRO A 189 5.06 26.57 7.78
C PRO A 189 4.72 25.78 9.06
N THR A 190 4.76 24.45 8.96
CA THR A 190 4.43 23.53 10.07
C THR A 190 5.50 22.45 10.16
N GLY A 191 6.37 22.53 11.16
CA GLY A 191 7.56 21.68 11.24
C GLY A 191 8.38 21.78 9.95
N PRO A 192 8.71 20.66 9.28
CA PRO A 192 9.45 20.65 8.01
C PRO A 192 8.57 20.98 6.79
N ALA A 193 7.24 20.99 6.94
CA ALA A 193 6.35 21.33 5.83
C ALA A 193 6.33 22.83 5.59
N GLU A 194 6.56 23.23 4.33
CA GLU A 194 6.52 24.62 3.90
C GLU A 194 5.08 25.11 3.74
N LYS A 195 4.90 26.45 3.84
CA LYS A 195 3.63 27.07 3.45
C LYS A 195 3.29 26.72 2.01
N GLY A 196 2.06 26.20 1.80
CA GLY A 196 1.56 25.84 0.48
C GLY A 196 1.85 24.39 0.06
N SER A 197 2.70 23.65 0.79
CA SER A 197 2.88 22.21 0.57
C SER A 197 1.60 21.43 0.92
N ILE A 198 1.52 20.17 0.52
CA ILE A 198 0.31 19.37 0.64
C ILE A 198 0.13 18.88 2.08
N MET A 199 -0.85 19.42 2.80
CA MET A 199 -1.29 18.87 4.08
C MET A 199 -2.08 17.58 3.87
N PHE A 200 -2.92 17.54 2.83
CA PHE A 200 -3.65 16.36 2.35
C PHE A 200 -4.08 16.59 0.91
N ALA A 201 -3.92 15.60 0.06
CA ALA A 201 -4.58 15.56 -1.24
C ALA A 201 -4.99 14.13 -1.57
N ASP A 202 -6.13 13.97 -2.25
CA ASP A 202 -6.53 12.69 -2.82
C ASP A 202 -6.73 12.80 -4.34
N PHE A 203 -6.51 11.69 -5.02
CA PHE A 203 -6.54 11.61 -6.48
C PHE A 203 -6.73 10.17 -6.94
N MET A 204 -7.07 9.98 -8.20
CA MET A 204 -7.23 8.65 -8.78
C MET A 204 -6.07 8.30 -9.71
N LEU A 205 -5.66 7.03 -9.64
CA LEU A 205 -4.79 6.33 -10.60
C LEU A 205 -5.49 5.04 -11.00
N GLU A 206 -5.59 4.75 -12.29
CA GLU A 206 -6.29 3.56 -12.82
C GLU A 206 -7.73 3.41 -12.28
N GLY A 207 -8.39 4.53 -12.01
CA GLY A 207 -9.73 4.54 -11.41
C GLY A 207 -9.77 4.20 -9.92
N GLN A 208 -8.63 4.11 -9.24
CA GLN A 208 -8.49 3.85 -7.80
C GLN A 208 -8.04 5.10 -7.06
N TRP A 209 -8.61 5.35 -5.88
CA TRP A 209 -8.23 6.49 -5.05
C TRP A 209 -6.94 6.24 -4.25
N PHE A 210 -6.12 7.27 -4.19
CA PHE A 210 -4.89 7.39 -3.40
C PHE A 210 -4.88 8.72 -2.68
N ALA A 211 -4.13 8.82 -1.58
CA ALA A 211 -3.86 10.07 -0.90
C ALA A 211 -2.36 10.33 -0.78
N VAL A 212 -1.99 11.60 -0.72
CA VAL A 212 -0.62 12.05 -0.45
C VAL A 212 -0.62 13.16 0.59
N MET A 213 0.42 13.20 1.40
CA MET A 213 0.61 14.21 2.45
C MET A 213 2.10 14.53 2.57
N ASP A 214 2.45 15.78 2.79
CA ASP A 214 3.74 16.19 3.31
C ASP A 214 3.71 16.18 4.85
N SER A 215 4.76 15.68 5.50
CA SER A 215 4.79 15.60 6.94
C SER A 215 4.98 16.96 7.59
N GLY A 216 4.05 17.35 8.47
CA GLY A 216 4.19 18.49 9.35
C GLY A 216 5.01 18.20 10.62
N VAL A 217 5.53 16.98 10.75
CA VAL A 217 6.35 16.54 11.89
C VAL A 217 7.72 16.12 11.37
N ASP A 218 8.78 16.55 12.07
CA ASP A 218 10.14 16.11 11.76
C ASP A 218 10.31 14.63 12.15
N GLN A 219 10.25 13.77 11.14
CA GLN A 219 10.36 12.32 11.29
C GLN A 219 11.03 11.71 10.06
N ASN A 220 11.81 10.66 10.30
CA ASN A 220 12.47 9.91 9.23
C ASN A 220 11.74 8.57 9.01
N VAL A 221 10.74 8.58 8.16
CA VAL A 221 9.98 7.39 7.73
C VAL A 221 10.09 7.26 6.21
N PRO A 222 11.22 6.75 5.70
CA PRO A 222 11.44 6.62 4.27
C PRO A 222 10.49 5.58 3.66
N PHE A 223 10.13 5.75 2.40
CA PHE A 223 9.53 4.68 1.61
C PHE A 223 10.51 3.50 1.51
N SER A 224 9.99 2.30 1.56
CA SER A 224 10.76 1.06 1.47
C SER A 224 9.95 -0.04 0.82
N GLU A 225 10.55 -1.18 0.60
CA GLU A 225 9.90 -2.39 0.07
C GLU A 225 8.90 -2.99 1.06
N ALA A 226 8.92 -2.58 2.32
CA ALA A 226 8.01 -3.08 3.35
C ALA A 226 6.53 -2.85 3.01
N VAL A 227 6.21 -1.77 2.30
CA VAL A 227 4.93 -1.61 1.61
C VAL A 227 5.20 -1.20 0.18
N SER A 228 4.79 -2.02 -0.77
CA SER A 228 4.92 -1.77 -2.19
C SER A 228 3.56 -1.77 -2.89
N LEU A 229 3.50 -1.25 -4.10
CA LEU A 229 2.30 -1.18 -4.92
C LEU A 229 2.52 -2.04 -6.18
N SER A 230 1.80 -3.15 -6.32
CA SER A 230 1.86 -3.98 -7.52
C SER A 230 0.89 -3.50 -8.59
N ILE A 231 1.35 -3.47 -9.84
CA ILE A 231 0.57 -3.08 -11.02
C ILE A 231 0.36 -4.33 -11.86
N ALA A 232 -0.90 -4.78 -11.99
CA ALA A 232 -1.26 -5.92 -12.82
C ALA A 232 -1.29 -5.51 -14.29
N CYS A 233 -0.30 -5.91 -15.10
CA CYS A 233 -0.14 -5.56 -16.50
C CYS A 233 -0.72 -6.63 -17.42
N LYS A 234 -1.52 -6.21 -18.40
CA LYS A 234 -2.22 -7.11 -19.33
C LYS A 234 -1.28 -7.79 -20.34
N ASP A 235 -0.17 -7.14 -20.70
CA ASP A 235 0.77 -7.60 -21.70
C ASP A 235 2.18 -7.02 -21.45
N GLN A 236 3.16 -7.48 -22.25
CA GLN A 236 4.55 -7.04 -22.16
C GLN A 236 4.70 -5.52 -22.44
N ALA A 237 3.94 -4.98 -23.36
CA ALA A 237 4.03 -3.55 -23.70
C ALA A 237 3.62 -2.65 -22.51
N GLU A 238 2.65 -3.09 -21.73
CA GLU A 238 2.23 -2.38 -20.50
C GLU A 238 3.28 -2.53 -19.39
N ILE A 239 3.91 -3.71 -19.24
CA ILE A 239 5.07 -3.90 -18.34
C ILE A 239 6.19 -2.94 -18.72
N ASP A 240 6.56 -2.91 -20.00
CA ASP A 240 7.65 -2.08 -20.51
C ASP A 240 7.38 -0.59 -20.25
N ALA A 241 6.15 -0.13 -20.47
CA ALA A 241 5.76 1.27 -20.29
C ALA A 241 5.83 1.69 -18.81
N TYR A 242 5.26 0.90 -17.87
CA TYR A 242 5.35 1.24 -16.45
C TYR A 242 6.78 1.11 -15.91
N TRP A 243 7.52 0.11 -16.37
CA TRP A 243 8.92 -0.07 -15.96
C TRP A 243 9.80 1.11 -16.38
N GLU A 244 9.67 1.58 -17.61
CA GLU A 244 10.43 2.74 -18.12
C GLU A 244 10.22 4.01 -17.30
N GLU A 245 8.98 4.23 -16.86
CA GLU A 245 8.62 5.42 -16.08
C GLU A 245 8.97 5.27 -14.58
N LEU A 246 8.76 4.10 -13.98
CA LEU A 246 8.83 3.91 -12.53
C LEU A 246 10.19 3.39 -12.05
N SER A 247 10.98 2.68 -12.88
CA SER A 247 12.27 2.16 -12.46
C SER A 247 13.38 3.19 -12.59
N THR A 248 13.62 3.94 -11.52
CA THR A 248 14.64 4.99 -11.50
C THR A 248 15.83 4.66 -10.60
N VAL A 249 15.79 3.55 -9.85
CA VAL A 249 16.83 3.08 -8.93
C VAL A 249 17.28 1.67 -9.32
N PRO A 250 18.35 1.52 -10.16
CA PRO A 250 18.76 0.23 -10.70
C PRO A 250 19.12 -0.85 -9.67
N GLU A 251 19.55 -0.42 -8.48
CA GLU A 251 19.90 -1.32 -7.37
C GLU A 251 18.68 -1.98 -6.72
N ALA A 252 17.49 -1.39 -6.91
CA ALA A 252 16.22 -1.93 -6.39
C ALA A 252 15.50 -2.85 -7.38
N GLU A 253 16.07 -3.05 -8.57
CA GLU A 253 15.45 -3.85 -9.63
C GLU A 253 15.65 -5.35 -9.39
N GLN A 254 14.57 -6.07 -9.08
CA GLN A 254 14.59 -7.53 -8.90
C GLN A 254 13.18 -8.12 -9.03
N CYS A 255 12.99 -9.19 -9.79
CA CYS A 255 11.73 -9.96 -9.84
C CYS A 255 10.47 -9.13 -10.13
N GLY A 256 10.57 -8.10 -10.96
CA GLY A 256 9.50 -7.14 -11.22
C GLY A 256 9.41 -5.97 -10.24
N TRP A 257 10.22 -5.97 -9.17
CA TRP A 257 10.33 -4.86 -8.23
C TRP A 257 11.20 -3.75 -8.81
N CYS A 258 10.80 -2.51 -8.54
CA CYS A 258 11.57 -1.32 -8.86
C CYS A 258 11.23 -0.19 -7.86
N LYS A 259 12.01 0.88 -7.88
CA LYS A 259 11.73 2.11 -7.10
C LYS A 259 11.66 3.32 -8.01
N ASP A 260 10.71 4.18 -7.71
CA ASP A 260 10.62 5.47 -8.38
C ASP A 260 11.56 6.53 -7.75
N LYS A 261 11.57 7.71 -8.36
CA LYS A 261 12.43 8.85 -7.93
C LYS A 261 12.11 9.42 -6.53
N PHE A 262 11.04 8.97 -5.89
CA PHE A 262 10.68 9.31 -4.51
C PHE A 262 11.05 8.19 -3.54
N GLY A 263 11.43 7.02 -4.06
CA GLY A 263 11.75 5.82 -3.29
C GLY A 263 10.53 4.94 -3.00
N VAL A 264 9.36 5.24 -3.57
CA VAL A 264 8.20 4.35 -3.48
C VAL A 264 8.49 3.07 -4.25
N SER A 265 8.23 1.94 -3.62
CA SER A 265 8.47 0.62 -4.18
C SER A 265 7.26 0.14 -4.98
N TRP A 266 7.52 -0.26 -6.22
CA TRP A 266 6.53 -0.79 -7.15
C TRP A 266 6.86 -2.22 -7.54
N GLN A 267 5.83 -2.99 -7.91
CA GLN A 267 5.97 -4.29 -8.55
C GLN A 267 5.23 -4.25 -9.89
N VAL A 268 5.94 -4.37 -10.99
CA VAL A 268 5.35 -4.36 -12.33
C VAL A 268 5.23 -5.81 -12.79
N VAL A 269 4.02 -6.38 -12.68
CA VAL A 269 3.77 -7.81 -12.84
C VAL A 269 2.69 -8.09 -13.89
N PRO A 270 2.78 -9.19 -14.65
CA PRO A 270 1.69 -9.59 -15.55
C PRO A 270 0.44 -9.99 -14.75
N GLU A 271 -0.76 -9.64 -15.23
CA GLU A 271 -2.02 -9.98 -14.56
C GLU A 271 -2.28 -11.48 -14.42
N ASN A 272 -1.63 -12.30 -15.25
CA ASN A 272 -1.67 -13.76 -15.19
C ASN A 272 -0.45 -14.38 -14.50
N ILE A 273 0.20 -13.66 -13.58
CA ILE A 273 1.42 -14.13 -12.90
C ILE A 273 1.23 -15.49 -12.23
N GLU A 274 0.07 -15.79 -11.66
CA GLU A 274 -0.22 -17.08 -11.04
C GLU A 274 -0.13 -18.24 -12.04
N GLU A 275 -0.69 -18.04 -13.25
CA GLU A 275 -0.59 -19.01 -14.33
C GLU A 275 0.88 -19.22 -14.76
N LEU A 276 1.63 -18.13 -14.92
CA LEU A 276 3.04 -18.18 -15.30
C LEU A 276 3.87 -18.90 -14.23
N MET A 277 3.60 -18.64 -12.96
CA MET A 277 4.29 -19.28 -11.84
C MET A 277 3.97 -20.77 -11.67
N SER A 278 2.91 -21.28 -12.31
CA SER A 278 2.60 -22.72 -12.35
C SER A 278 3.47 -23.53 -13.32
N LYS A 279 4.23 -22.86 -14.20
CA LYS A 279 5.10 -23.52 -15.18
C LYS A 279 6.37 -24.09 -14.52
N PRO A 280 6.99 -25.13 -15.12
CA PRO A 280 8.27 -25.65 -14.65
C PRO A 280 9.35 -24.55 -14.57
N ASP A 281 10.15 -24.57 -13.51
CA ASP A 281 11.26 -23.63 -13.27
C ASP A 281 10.89 -22.14 -13.22
N ALA A 282 9.58 -21.80 -13.17
CA ALA A 282 9.09 -20.42 -13.17
C ALA A 282 9.68 -19.60 -12.02
N TYR A 283 9.79 -20.17 -10.82
CA TYR A 283 10.37 -19.49 -9.66
C TYR A 283 11.85 -19.15 -9.90
N THR A 284 12.63 -20.07 -10.42
CA THR A 284 14.03 -19.83 -10.76
C THR A 284 14.17 -18.77 -11.86
N LYS A 285 13.32 -18.81 -12.85
CA LYS A 285 13.29 -17.80 -13.93
C LYS A 285 12.96 -16.42 -13.37
N LEU A 286 11.92 -16.33 -12.52
CA LEU A 286 11.54 -15.09 -11.84
C LEU A 286 12.72 -14.48 -11.08
N LEU A 287 13.43 -15.27 -10.27
CA LEU A 287 14.58 -14.80 -9.48
C LEU A 287 15.74 -14.26 -10.32
N ASN A 288 15.85 -14.66 -11.58
CA ASN A 288 16.89 -14.21 -12.50
C ASN A 288 16.48 -12.98 -13.33
N MET A 289 15.24 -12.53 -13.24
CA MET A 289 14.77 -11.34 -13.94
C MET A 289 14.86 -10.09 -13.04
N LYS A 290 15.12 -8.95 -13.65
CA LYS A 290 14.83 -7.62 -13.09
C LYS A 290 13.43 -7.23 -13.52
N LYS A 291 13.29 -6.65 -14.71
CA LYS A 291 11.99 -6.47 -15.37
C LYS A 291 11.46 -7.83 -15.83
N LEU A 292 10.18 -8.08 -15.57
CA LEU A 292 9.58 -9.35 -16.02
C LEU A 292 9.38 -9.39 -17.53
N VAL A 293 9.77 -10.50 -18.13
CA VAL A 293 9.56 -10.80 -19.55
C VAL A 293 8.64 -12.02 -19.63
N ILE A 294 7.40 -11.80 -20.07
CA ILE A 294 6.34 -12.84 -20.08
C ILE A 294 6.76 -14.07 -20.91
N ALA A 295 7.49 -13.86 -22.01
CA ALA A 295 7.95 -14.92 -22.87
C ALA A 295 9.03 -15.83 -22.26
N ASP A 296 9.68 -15.38 -21.17
CA ASP A 296 10.77 -16.11 -20.52
C ASP A 296 10.26 -17.06 -19.43
N PHE A 297 9.00 -16.97 -19.04
CA PHE A 297 8.34 -17.96 -18.19
C PHE A 297 7.99 -19.24 -19.01
#